data_4f44e6061cf3bb93cd0b2f7b4fd0b7b0
#
_entry.id   4f44e6061cf3bb93cd0b2f7b4fd0b7b0
#
_cell.length_a   1.000
_cell.length_b   1.000
_cell.length_c   1.000
_cell.angle_alpha   90.00
_cell.angle_beta   90.00
_cell.angle_gamma   90.00
#
_symmetry.space_group_name_H-M   'P 1'
#
loop_
_entity.id
_entity.type
_entity.pdbx_description
1 polymer ?
#
loop_
_entity_poly.entity_id
_entity_poly.type
_entity_poly.pdbx_seq_one_letter_code
_entity_poly.pdbx_strand_id
1 'polypeptide(L)'
;MSKCDPKVACKQCAFRRDITPGALGGSEPEVYIGQTNGPFFIPCHTHYSSDTPDWKAKAMQAPQCAGSRIFRANIENMNHPSLLGLEANHEGVFSSEAEFVAHHKQITVEEAQAQLDVFPPHSLALIEIQKVDVRRKI
;
A
#
# COMPACT_ATOMS: atom_id res chain seq x y z
N MET A 1 -22.27 5.92 2.21
CA MET A 1 -21.02 5.23 1.91
C MET A 1 -20.13 5.22 3.14
N SER A 2 -19.76 4.05 3.57
CA SER A 2 -18.92 3.94 4.77
C SER A 2 -17.50 4.37 4.43
N LYS A 3 -16.99 5.31 5.22
CA LYS A 3 -15.59 5.71 5.12
C LYS A 3 -14.71 4.72 5.85
N CYS A 4 -13.46 4.60 5.44
CA CYS A 4 -12.49 3.80 6.18
C CYS A 4 -12.34 4.34 7.61
N ASP A 5 -12.35 3.43 8.56
CA ASP A 5 -11.89 3.76 9.90
C ASP A 5 -10.38 4.02 9.80
N PRO A 6 -9.87 5.15 10.32
CA PRO A 6 -8.44 5.46 10.24
C PRO A 6 -7.54 4.48 11.00
N LYS A 7 -8.13 3.56 11.78
CA LYS A 7 -7.38 2.58 12.57
C LYS A 7 -7.49 1.17 12.03
N VAL A 8 -8.36 0.93 11.05
CA VAL A 8 -8.65 -0.43 10.56
C VAL A 8 -8.62 -0.41 9.04
N ALA A 9 -7.98 -1.42 8.45
CA ALA A 9 -8.00 -1.59 7.01
C ALA A 9 -9.44 -1.78 6.52
N CYS A 10 -9.86 -0.98 5.53
CA CYS A 10 -11.21 -1.07 4.99
C CYS A 10 -11.39 -2.32 4.14
N LYS A 11 -12.64 -2.67 3.85
CA LYS A 11 -12.96 -3.91 3.11
C LYS A 11 -12.39 -3.93 1.69
N GLN A 12 -12.08 -2.77 1.14
CA GLN A 12 -11.54 -2.64 -0.22
C GLN A 12 -10.03 -2.36 -0.23
N CYS A 13 -9.38 -2.51 0.93
CA CYS A 13 -7.96 -2.20 1.06
C CYS A 13 -7.09 -3.27 0.42
N ALA A 14 -6.15 -2.85 -0.44
CA ALA A 14 -5.22 -3.75 -1.10
C ALA A 14 -4.34 -4.56 -0.14
N PHE A 15 -4.16 -4.08 1.07
CA PHE A 15 -3.30 -4.71 2.07
C PHE A 15 -4.00 -5.75 2.93
N ARG A 16 -5.30 -5.93 2.78
CA ARG A 16 -6.03 -6.95 3.53
C ARG A 16 -5.79 -8.33 2.91
N ARG A 17 -5.65 -9.33 3.78
CA ARG A 17 -5.45 -10.71 3.34
C ARG A 17 -6.62 -11.26 2.54
N ASP A 18 -7.84 -10.78 2.80
CA ASP A 18 -9.05 -11.27 2.15
C ASP A 18 -9.47 -10.44 0.94
N ILE A 19 -8.65 -9.49 0.49
CA ILE A 19 -8.96 -8.70 -0.70
C ILE A 19 -8.90 -9.58 -1.95
N THR A 20 -9.73 -9.26 -2.94
CA THR A 20 -9.67 -9.93 -4.23
C THR A 20 -8.28 -9.76 -4.85
N PRO A 21 -7.62 -10.85 -5.29
CA PRO A 21 -6.33 -10.72 -5.96
C PRO A 21 -6.39 -9.77 -7.14
N GLY A 22 -5.40 -8.88 -7.23
CA GLY A 22 -5.33 -7.90 -8.31
C GLY A 22 -6.14 -6.63 -8.08
N ALA A 23 -6.83 -6.48 -6.95
CA ALA A 23 -7.59 -5.27 -6.64
C ALA A 23 -6.65 -4.13 -6.22
N LEU A 24 -5.92 -3.60 -7.18
CA LEU A 24 -4.84 -2.62 -6.98
C LEU A 24 -5.09 -1.31 -7.71
N GLY A 25 -6.33 -1.05 -8.12
CA GLY A 25 -6.66 0.19 -8.82
C GLY A 25 -5.94 0.36 -10.15
N GLY A 26 -5.62 -0.75 -10.83
CA GLY A 26 -4.90 -0.72 -12.10
C GLY A 26 -3.39 -0.66 -11.98
N SER A 27 -2.86 -0.65 -10.77
CA SER A 27 -1.42 -0.64 -10.53
C SER A 27 -0.87 -2.05 -10.34
N GLU A 28 0.44 -2.20 -10.52
CA GLU A 28 1.13 -3.45 -10.21
C GLU A 28 1.42 -3.52 -8.71
N PRO A 29 1.53 -4.73 -8.13
CA PRO A 29 1.87 -4.87 -6.71
C PRO A 29 3.18 -4.17 -6.32
N GLU A 30 4.16 -4.17 -7.22
CA GLU A 30 5.46 -3.57 -6.96
C GLU A 30 5.37 -2.07 -6.68
N VAL A 31 4.36 -1.39 -7.25
CA VAL A 31 4.12 0.04 -6.99
C VAL A 31 3.81 0.26 -5.51
N TYR A 32 2.94 -0.58 -4.95
CA TYR A 32 2.60 -0.49 -3.53
C TYR A 32 3.80 -0.82 -2.63
N ILE A 33 4.58 -1.82 -3.02
CA ILE A 33 5.79 -2.19 -2.27
C ILE A 33 6.78 -1.02 -2.28
N GLY A 34 6.98 -0.40 -3.43
CA GLY A 34 7.84 0.78 -3.54
C GLY A 34 7.36 1.92 -2.67
N GLN A 35 6.05 2.18 -2.67
CA GLN A 35 5.48 3.26 -1.87
C GLN A 35 5.62 3.00 -0.37
N THR A 36 5.37 1.78 0.09
CA THR A 36 5.47 1.47 1.53
C THR A 36 6.91 1.41 2.04
N ASN A 37 7.88 1.28 1.14
CA ASN A 37 9.30 1.34 1.51
C ASN A 37 9.89 2.73 1.34
N GLY A 38 9.15 3.66 0.77
CA GLY A 38 9.58 5.03 0.56
C GLY A 38 8.83 6.02 1.44
N PRO A 39 9.06 7.32 1.23
CA PRO A 39 8.44 8.39 2.01
C PRO A 39 7.05 8.75 1.46
N PHE A 40 6.27 7.78 1.03
CA PHE A 40 5.01 8.06 0.36
C PHE A 40 3.82 7.84 1.26
N PHE A 41 2.88 8.74 1.13
CA PHE A 41 1.60 8.72 1.78
C PHE A 41 0.62 8.04 0.82
N ILE A 42 0.08 6.90 1.18
CA ILE A 42 -0.89 6.19 0.33
C ILE A 42 -2.28 6.68 0.69
N PRO A 43 -2.94 7.45 -0.19
CA PRO A 43 -4.26 7.97 0.12
C PRO A 43 -5.31 6.85 0.16
N CYS A 44 -6.28 7.00 1.07
CA CYS A 44 -7.37 6.04 1.18
C CYS A 44 -8.25 6.15 -0.07
N HIS A 45 -8.33 5.09 -0.85
CA HIS A 45 -9.04 5.09 -2.13
C HIS A 45 -10.55 5.22 -2.02
N THR A 46 -11.12 5.10 -0.80
CA THR A 46 -12.54 5.32 -0.60
C THR A 46 -12.90 6.81 -0.53
N HIS A 47 -11.90 7.70 -0.49
CA HIS A 47 -12.10 9.14 -0.40
C HIS A 47 -11.99 9.86 -1.75
N TYR A 48 -11.70 9.15 -2.82
CA TYR A 48 -11.64 9.73 -4.16
C TYR A 48 -11.97 8.67 -5.21
N SER A 49 -12.27 9.12 -6.42
CA SER A 49 -12.53 8.24 -7.56
C SER A 49 -11.80 8.77 -8.78
N SER A 50 -11.05 7.90 -9.45
CA SER A 50 -10.34 8.26 -10.69
C SER A 50 -11.31 8.62 -11.84
N ASP A 51 -12.61 8.38 -11.67
CA ASP A 51 -13.63 8.72 -12.66
C ASP A 51 -14.00 10.21 -12.65
N THR A 52 -13.58 10.97 -11.65
CA THR A 52 -13.91 12.39 -11.53
C THR A 52 -12.73 13.24 -11.99
N PRO A 53 -13.01 14.43 -12.61
CA PRO A 53 -11.93 15.29 -13.12
C PRO A 53 -10.97 15.80 -12.04
N ASP A 54 -11.44 15.93 -10.81
CA ASP A 54 -10.65 16.46 -9.69
C ASP A 54 -10.08 15.38 -8.78
N TRP A 55 -9.99 14.14 -9.26
CA TRP A 55 -9.59 13.01 -8.43
C TRP A 55 -8.19 13.17 -7.85
N LYS A 56 -7.27 13.82 -8.58
CA LYS A 56 -5.90 14.03 -8.06
C LYS A 56 -5.90 14.93 -6.84
N ALA A 57 -6.68 16.02 -6.89
CA ALA A 57 -6.79 16.94 -5.76
C ALA A 57 -7.41 16.23 -4.55
N LYS A 58 -8.44 15.43 -4.78
CA LYS A 58 -9.09 14.67 -3.70
C LYS A 58 -8.14 13.60 -3.12
N ALA A 59 -7.38 12.93 -3.98
CA ALA A 59 -6.40 11.96 -3.51
C ALA A 59 -5.33 12.62 -2.63
N MET A 60 -4.88 13.81 -2.99
CA MET A 60 -3.89 14.53 -2.20
C MET A 60 -4.42 15.00 -0.84
N GLN A 61 -5.74 15.12 -0.69
CA GLN A 61 -6.39 15.52 0.55
C GLN A 61 -6.91 14.35 1.38
N ALA A 62 -6.94 13.15 0.80
CA ALA A 62 -7.45 11.98 1.47
C ALA A 62 -6.57 11.58 2.66
N PRO A 63 -7.14 10.98 3.72
CA PRO A 63 -6.34 10.45 4.81
C PRO A 63 -5.48 9.28 4.31
N GLN A 64 -4.40 9.01 5.02
CA GLN A 64 -3.56 7.88 4.72
C GLN A 64 -4.33 6.58 4.92
N CYS A 65 -4.15 5.63 4.01
CA CYS A 65 -4.77 4.32 4.09
C CYS A 65 -4.33 3.58 5.36
N ALA A 66 -5.29 3.18 6.18
CA ALA A 66 -5.00 2.46 7.42
C ALA A 66 -4.30 1.14 7.14
N GLY A 67 -4.71 0.43 6.07
CA GLY A 67 -4.06 -0.82 5.68
C GLY A 67 -2.58 -0.66 5.38
N SER A 68 -2.20 0.42 4.69
CA SER A 68 -0.79 0.68 4.41
C SER A 68 0.01 0.95 5.68
N ARG A 69 -0.59 1.63 6.65
CA ARG A 69 0.07 1.90 7.93
C ARG A 69 0.24 0.63 8.76
N ILE A 70 -0.77 -0.22 8.77
CA ILE A 70 -0.69 -1.52 9.45
C ILE A 70 0.35 -2.40 8.75
N PHE A 71 0.35 -2.41 7.42
CA PHE A 71 1.34 -3.16 6.64
C PHE A 71 2.77 -2.70 6.97
N ARG A 72 3.00 -1.40 7.07
CA ARG A 72 4.31 -0.88 7.48
C ARG A 72 4.70 -1.36 8.87
N ALA A 73 3.75 -1.40 9.80
CA ALA A 73 4.01 -1.94 11.12
C ALA A 73 4.35 -3.43 11.06
N ASN A 74 3.63 -4.19 10.24
CA ASN A 74 3.87 -5.63 10.09
C ASN A 74 5.27 -5.93 9.55
N ILE A 75 5.76 -5.13 8.62
CA ILE A 75 7.10 -5.31 8.04
C ILE A 75 8.18 -4.52 8.77
N GLU A 76 7.81 -3.90 9.90
CA GLU A 76 8.71 -3.11 10.74
C GLU A 76 9.37 -1.94 10.00
N ASN A 77 8.63 -1.32 9.08
CA ASN A 77 9.12 -0.18 8.29
C ASN A 77 8.35 1.09 8.67
N MET A 78 8.59 1.57 9.86
CA MET A 78 7.95 2.76 10.43
C MET A 78 8.94 3.92 10.43
N ASN A 79 9.38 4.30 9.26
CA ASN A 79 10.51 5.24 9.11
C ASN A 79 10.11 6.71 9.15
N HIS A 80 8.85 7.02 9.45
CA HIS A 80 8.42 8.42 9.56
C HIS A 80 7.37 8.58 10.67
N PRO A 81 7.44 9.69 11.46
CA PRO A 81 6.51 9.88 12.59
C PRO A 81 5.03 9.81 12.24
N SER A 82 4.63 10.28 11.06
CA SER A 82 3.22 10.24 10.66
C SER A 82 2.71 8.82 10.40
N LEU A 83 3.60 7.84 10.30
CA LEU A 83 3.26 6.44 10.09
C LEU A 83 3.12 5.69 11.40
N LEU A 84 3.50 6.31 12.52
CA LEU A 84 3.40 5.72 13.85
C LEU A 84 1.97 5.75 14.35
N GLY A 85 1.71 4.99 15.39
CA GLY A 85 0.43 5.01 16.08
C GLY A 85 -0.56 3.94 15.69
N LEU A 86 -0.25 3.10 14.69
CA LEU A 86 -1.03 1.90 14.42
C LEU A 86 -0.24 0.67 14.82
N GLU A 87 -0.94 -0.30 15.39
CA GLU A 87 -0.33 -1.56 15.80
C GLU A 87 -0.27 -2.52 14.63
N ALA A 88 0.69 -3.43 14.67
CA ALA A 88 0.77 -4.51 13.72
C ALA A 88 -0.47 -5.40 13.83
N ASN A 89 -0.93 -5.92 12.69
CA ASN A 89 -2.05 -6.86 12.63
C ASN A 89 -1.76 -7.88 11.53
N HIS A 90 -1.13 -8.98 11.93
CA HIS A 90 -0.72 -10.04 11.01
C HIS A 90 -1.87 -10.95 10.58
N GLU A 91 -2.99 -10.90 11.27
CA GLU A 91 -4.16 -11.70 10.91
C GLU A 91 -4.97 -11.06 9.78
N GLY A 92 -5.13 -9.74 9.83
CA GLY A 92 -5.97 -9.02 8.88
C GLY A 92 -5.23 -8.43 7.70
N VAL A 93 -3.94 -8.16 7.85
CA VAL A 93 -3.10 -7.50 6.84
C VAL A 93 -1.87 -8.38 6.58
N PHE A 94 -1.36 -8.35 5.35
CA PHE A 94 -0.19 -9.13 4.99
C PHE A 94 0.99 -8.87 5.93
N SER A 95 1.71 -9.93 6.27
CA SER A 95 2.86 -9.86 7.19
C SER A 95 4.16 -9.58 6.48
N SER A 96 4.23 -9.79 5.17
CA SER A 96 5.45 -9.60 4.39
C SER A 96 5.13 -9.09 3.00
N GLU A 97 6.12 -8.51 2.37
CA GLU A 97 6.01 -8.01 1.01
C GLU A 97 5.82 -9.15 0.02
N ALA A 98 6.48 -10.27 0.25
CA ALA A 98 6.32 -11.45 -0.58
C ALA A 98 4.88 -12.00 -0.52
N GLU A 99 4.25 -12.01 0.65
CA GLU A 99 2.85 -12.40 0.76
C GLU A 99 1.93 -11.49 -0.04
N PHE A 100 2.15 -10.18 0.05
CA PHE A 100 1.37 -9.19 -0.69
C PHE A 100 1.47 -9.42 -2.20
N VAL A 101 2.68 -9.56 -2.71
CA VAL A 101 2.92 -9.80 -4.15
C VAL A 101 2.32 -11.13 -4.58
N ALA A 102 2.54 -12.18 -3.80
CA ALA A 102 2.04 -13.52 -4.10
C ALA A 102 0.52 -13.53 -4.23
N HIS A 103 -0.17 -12.88 -3.30
CA HIS A 103 -1.63 -12.82 -3.32
C HIS A 103 -2.15 -12.12 -4.58
N HIS A 104 -1.61 -10.95 -4.89
CA HIS A 104 -2.12 -10.15 -6.00
C HIS A 104 -1.73 -10.70 -7.38
N LYS A 105 -0.61 -11.37 -7.48
CA LYS A 105 -0.17 -12.00 -8.74
C LYS A 105 -0.62 -13.45 -8.88
N GLN A 106 -1.19 -14.03 -7.82
CA GLN A 106 -1.59 -15.43 -7.78
C GLN A 106 -0.42 -16.37 -8.08
N ILE A 107 0.70 -16.09 -7.44
CA ILE A 107 1.92 -16.91 -7.48
C ILE A 107 2.27 -17.36 -6.07
N THR A 108 3.24 -18.25 -5.95
CA THR A 108 3.70 -18.70 -4.63
C THR A 108 4.49 -17.61 -3.92
N VAL A 109 4.56 -17.71 -2.60
CA VAL A 109 5.37 -16.78 -1.81
C VAL A 109 6.85 -16.89 -2.20
N GLU A 110 7.31 -18.09 -2.51
CA GLU A 110 8.69 -18.33 -2.95
C GLU A 110 8.98 -17.64 -4.28
N GLU A 111 8.04 -17.70 -5.23
CA GLU A 111 8.18 -17.00 -6.51
C GLU A 111 8.16 -15.49 -6.31
N ALA A 112 7.28 -15.00 -5.44
CA ALA A 112 7.21 -13.57 -5.12
C ALA A 112 8.51 -13.09 -4.48
N GLN A 113 9.06 -13.87 -3.55
CA GLN A 113 10.33 -13.54 -2.91
C GLN A 113 11.47 -13.50 -3.92
N ALA A 114 11.51 -14.44 -4.86
CA ALA A 114 12.52 -14.45 -5.91
C ALA A 114 12.44 -13.18 -6.77
N GLN A 115 11.24 -12.71 -7.10
CA GLN A 115 11.06 -11.47 -7.84
C GLN A 115 11.55 -10.26 -7.04
N LEU A 116 11.27 -10.23 -5.74
CA LEU A 116 11.72 -9.15 -4.87
C LEU A 116 13.23 -9.19 -4.61
N ASP A 117 13.87 -10.34 -4.75
CA ASP A 117 15.32 -10.45 -4.67
C ASP A 117 15.99 -9.82 -5.90
N VAL A 118 15.35 -9.90 -7.05
CA VAL A 118 15.83 -9.25 -8.29
C VAL A 118 15.60 -7.74 -8.24
N PHE A 119 14.43 -7.33 -7.78
CA PHE A 119 14.07 -5.92 -7.59
C PHE A 119 13.69 -5.70 -6.13
N PRO A 120 14.66 -5.48 -5.26
CA PRO A 120 14.38 -5.33 -3.83
C PRO A 120 13.45 -4.14 -3.53
N PRO A 121 12.70 -4.20 -2.43
CA PRO A 121 11.79 -3.11 -2.05
C PRO A 121 12.46 -1.73 -2.03
N HIS A 122 13.71 -1.65 -1.61
CA HIS A 122 14.46 -0.40 -1.64
C HIS A 122 14.61 0.16 -3.07
N SER A 123 14.92 -0.69 -4.03
CA SER A 123 15.03 -0.28 -5.44
C SER A 123 13.67 0.14 -6.00
N LEU A 124 12.60 -0.56 -5.62
CA LEU A 124 11.25 -0.19 -6.02
C LEU A 124 10.87 1.18 -5.46
N ALA A 125 11.28 1.47 -4.23
CA ALA A 125 11.04 2.79 -3.64
C ALA A 125 11.75 3.90 -4.42
N LEU A 126 12.98 3.66 -4.87
CA LEU A 126 13.73 4.62 -5.68
C LEU A 126 13.05 4.89 -7.02
N ILE A 127 12.48 3.87 -7.63
CA ILE A 127 11.70 4.03 -8.87
C ILE A 127 10.48 4.90 -8.61
N GLU A 128 9.77 4.66 -7.53
CA GLU A 128 8.57 5.42 -7.20
C GLU A 128 8.88 6.88 -6.87
N ILE A 129 10.03 7.17 -6.29
CA ILE A 129 10.46 8.55 -6.00
C ILE A 129 10.53 9.40 -7.27
N GLN A 130 10.78 8.80 -8.42
CA GLN A 130 10.85 9.52 -9.69
C GLN A 130 9.46 9.81 -10.26
N LYS A 131 8.42 9.18 -9.76
CA LYS A 131 7.05 9.37 -10.20
C LYS A 131 6.36 10.30 -9.21
N VAL A 132 6.09 11.54 -9.60
CA VAL A 132 5.64 12.56 -8.66
C VAL A 132 4.16 12.89 -8.75
N ASP A 133 3.41 12.22 -9.59
CA ASP A 133 2.06 12.60 -9.97
C ASP A 133 1.15 12.85 -8.76
N VAL A 134 0.40 11.83 -8.30
CA VAL A 134 -0.49 11.99 -7.14
C VAL A 134 0.11 11.46 -5.84
N ARG A 135 1.39 11.08 -5.87
CA ARG A 135 2.05 10.53 -4.69
C ARG A 135 2.50 11.63 -3.78
N ARG A 136 1.96 11.61 -2.58
CA ARG A 136 2.27 12.61 -1.57
C ARG A 136 3.39 12.09 -0.68
N LYS A 137 4.49 12.83 -0.63
CA LYS A 137 5.58 12.50 0.28
C LYS A 137 5.25 12.98 1.70
N ILE A 138 5.70 12.22 2.64
CA ILE A 138 5.56 12.53 4.05
C ILE A 138 6.63 13.55 4.46
#